data_ca790ba83f515c5f12fa8529ee50f001
#
_entry.id   ca790ba83f515c5f12fa8529ee50f001
#
_cell.length_a   1.000
_cell.length_b   1.000
_cell.length_c   1.000
_cell.angle_alpha   90.00
_cell.angle_beta   90.00
_cell.angle_gamma   90.00
#
_symmetry.space_group_name_H-M   'P 1'
#
loop_
_entity.id
_entity.type
_entity.pdbx_description
1 polymer ?
#
loop_
_entity_poly.entity_id
_entity_poly.type
_entity_poly.pdbx_seq_one_letter_code
_entity_poly.pdbx_strand_id
1 'polypeptide(L)'
;YELLVANGLGNPELERLVHMTNVADLFLESDPEFQLACDYAELVKSYHFHPLVKLLEGKLETLLDHPLLTVMKSKRDIEDPIGLDWAKRHLEELAPGISVVDLSIGNNNVIMNQLLKEPELSDHVLISVSRRAPYQFGVSLRSRNGKAREVASKLQGGGHANAAGATLPKSVKSVTTGVEYIRQLLAPQNIADSEENGLSGLASALDNL
;
A
#
# COMPACT_ATOMS: atom_id res chain seq x y z
N TYR A 1 -2.44 18.37 14.94
CA TYR A 1 -1.79 19.67 14.99
C TYR A 1 -2.80 20.79 15.26
N GLU A 2 -3.93 20.84 14.55
CA GLU A 2 -5.01 21.82 14.76
C GLU A 2 -5.45 21.89 16.23
N LEU A 3 -5.54 20.75 16.90
CA LEU A 3 -5.86 20.66 18.33
C LEU A 3 -4.78 21.32 19.21
N LEU A 4 -3.51 21.20 18.86
CA LEU A 4 -2.41 21.85 19.56
C LEU A 4 -2.46 23.37 19.36
N VAL A 5 -2.72 23.82 18.14
CA VAL A 5 -2.88 25.25 17.81
C VAL A 5 -4.05 25.84 18.60
N ALA A 6 -5.21 25.16 18.62
CA ALA A 6 -6.39 25.61 19.36
C ALA A 6 -6.17 25.70 20.87
N ASN A 7 -5.18 25.00 21.44
CA ASN A 7 -4.79 25.03 22.85
C ASN A 7 -3.53 25.89 23.11
N GLY A 8 -3.11 26.71 22.16
CA GLY A 8 -1.95 27.61 22.31
C GLY A 8 -0.60 26.89 22.32
N LEU A 9 -0.56 25.62 21.86
CA LEU A 9 0.64 24.77 21.77
C LEU A 9 1.13 24.62 20.31
N GLY A 10 0.63 25.44 19.39
CA GLY A 10 1.08 25.46 18.01
C GLY A 10 2.53 25.91 17.90
N ASN A 11 3.25 25.34 16.93
CA ASN A 11 4.60 25.76 16.58
C ASN A 11 4.65 26.06 15.06
N PRO A 12 4.73 27.35 14.68
CA PRO A 12 4.76 27.77 13.28
C PRO A 12 5.92 27.14 12.48
N GLU A 13 7.05 26.85 13.13
CA GLU A 13 8.21 26.22 12.48
C GLU A 13 7.91 24.78 12.02
N LEU A 14 6.92 24.13 12.67
CA LEU A 14 6.48 22.80 12.32
C LEU A 14 5.31 22.76 11.32
N GLU A 15 4.69 23.90 11.01
CA GLU A 15 3.51 23.94 10.11
C GLU A 15 3.82 23.35 8.74
N ARG A 16 4.97 23.68 8.19
CA ARG A 16 5.39 23.14 6.89
C ARG A 16 5.60 21.62 6.94
N LEU A 17 6.14 21.07 8.02
CA LEU A 17 6.28 19.62 8.21
C LEU A 17 4.92 18.94 8.31
N VAL A 18 3.97 19.57 9.02
CA VAL A 18 2.60 19.06 9.13
C VAL A 18 1.93 19.08 7.76
N HIS A 19 2.10 20.17 6.99
CA HIS A 19 1.60 20.26 5.62
C HIS A 19 2.19 19.15 4.75
N MET A 20 3.53 18.95 4.74
CA MET A 20 4.19 17.88 3.99
C MET A 20 3.66 16.48 4.37
N THR A 21 3.47 16.26 5.68
CA THR A 21 2.92 14.98 6.16
C THR A 21 1.51 14.76 5.61
N ASN A 22 0.65 15.80 5.65
CA ASN A 22 -0.71 15.73 5.13
C ASN A 22 -0.75 15.49 3.61
N VAL A 23 0.08 16.21 2.85
CA VAL A 23 0.21 16.05 1.39
C VAL A 23 0.63 14.63 1.02
N ALA A 24 1.62 14.06 1.73
CA ALA A 24 2.08 12.70 1.48
C ALA A 24 1.06 11.63 1.91
N ASP A 25 0.42 11.79 3.07
CA ASP A 25 -0.52 10.83 3.63
C ASP A 25 -1.82 10.74 2.82
N LEU A 26 -2.37 11.88 2.46
CA LEU A 26 -3.58 11.97 1.62
C LEU A 26 -3.29 11.87 0.11
N PHE A 27 -2.02 11.78 -0.28
CA PHE A 27 -1.57 11.69 -1.67
C PHE A 27 -2.12 12.82 -2.55
N LEU A 28 -1.92 14.08 -2.12
CA LEU A 28 -2.46 15.27 -2.77
C LEU A 28 -1.59 15.66 -3.99
N GLU A 29 -1.75 14.97 -5.10
CA GLU A 29 -0.94 15.16 -6.33
C GLU A 29 -1.03 16.59 -6.92
N SER A 30 -2.10 17.32 -6.63
CA SER A 30 -2.27 18.71 -7.09
C SER A 30 -1.50 19.73 -6.27
N ASP A 31 -0.93 19.34 -5.13
CA ASP A 31 -0.13 20.24 -4.30
C ASP A 31 1.22 20.51 -4.97
N PRO A 32 1.67 21.78 -5.06
CA PRO A 32 2.94 22.11 -5.70
C PRO A 32 4.15 21.50 -5.00
N GLU A 33 4.05 21.14 -3.72
CA GLU A 33 5.11 20.51 -2.95
C GLU A 33 4.94 18.97 -2.87
N PHE A 34 4.03 18.36 -3.65
CA PHE A 34 3.75 16.92 -3.59
C PHE A 34 5.00 16.03 -3.71
N GLN A 35 5.90 16.35 -4.65
CA GLN A 35 7.13 15.55 -4.81
C GLN A 35 8.06 15.67 -3.62
N LEU A 36 8.21 16.87 -3.05
CA LEU A 36 8.98 17.08 -1.83
C LEU A 36 8.35 16.34 -0.64
N ALA A 37 7.03 16.33 -0.55
CA ALA A 37 6.30 15.60 0.47
C ALA A 37 6.52 14.07 0.36
N CYS A 38 6.56 13.53 -0.85
CA CYS A 38 6.91 12.13 -1.09
C CYS A 38 8.36 11.82 -0.68
N ASP A 39 9.31 12.68 -1.04
CA ASP A 39 10.73 12.54 -0.68
C ASP A 39 10.90 12.60 0.86
N TYR A 40 10.20 13.52 1.53
CA TYR A 40 10.15 13.63 2.99
C TYR A 40 9.60 12.35 3.64
N ALA A 41 8.47 11.84 3.15
CA ALA A 41 7.87 10.62 3.68
C ALA A 41 8.80 9.40 3.51
N GLU A 42 9.48 9.29 2.36
CA GLU A 42 10.45 8.23 2.11
C GLU A 42 11.69 8.37 3.00
N LEU A 43 12.14 9.60 3.27
CA LEU A 43 13.23 9.87 4.21
C LEU A 43 12.89 9.36 5.62
N VAL A 44 11.73 9.75 6.15
CA VAL A 44 11.28 9.33 7.48
C VAL A 44 11.12 7.82 7.57
N LYS A 45 10.62 7.18 6.51
CA LYS A 45 10.47 5.73 6.42
C LYS A 45 11.82 5.00 6.39
N SER A 46 12.78 5.52 5.61
CA SER A 46 14.10 4.90 5.41
C SER A 46 14.99 4.98 6.65
N TYR A 47 15.00 6.12 7.33
CA TYR A 47 15.89 6.37 8.46
C TYR A 47 15.23 6.17 9.82
N HIS A 48 13.91 5.98 9.87
CA HIS A 48 13.11 5.93 11.09
C HIS A 48 13.17 7.21 11.95
N PHE A 49 12.11 7.47 12.69
CA PHE A 49 11.93 8.72 13.42
C PHE A 49 13.02 8.99 14.47
N HIS A 50 13.34 8.02 15.33
CA HIS A 50 14.30 8.25 16.42
C HIS A 50 15.73 8.55 15.96
N PRO A 51 16.31 7.85 14.98
CA PRO A 51 17.59 8.23 14.40
C PRO A 51 17.58 9.63 13.78
N LEU A 52 16.51 10.02 13.08
CA LEU A 52 16.38 11.36 12.50
C LEU A 52 16.35 12.45 13.57
N VAL A 53 15.57 12.30 14.64
CA VAL A 53 15.52 13.25 15.75
C VAL A 53 16.91 13.47 16.37
N LYS A 54 17.69 12.39 16.52
CA LYS A 54 19.08 12.50 17.01
C LYS A 54 19.99 13.22 16.03
N LEU A 55 19.89 12.91 14.73
CA LEU A 55 20.69 13.54 13.68
C LEU A 55 20.42 15.06 13.60
N LEU A 56 19.18 15.47 13.81
CA LEU A 56 18.73 16.85 13.76
C LEU A 56 18.86 17.58 15.11
N GLU A 57 19.39 16.92 16.14
CA GLU A 57 19.49 17.48 17.51
C GLU A 57 18.15 17.97 18.05
N GLY A 58 17.05 17.34 17.64
CA GLY A 58 15.67 17.74 17.99
C GLY A 58 15.08 18.86 17.16
N LYS A 59 15.82 19.45 16.22
CA LYS A 59 15.38 20.55 15.36
C LYS A 59 14.67 20.02 14.11
N LEU A 60 13.45 19.52 14.28
CA LEU A 60 12.69 18.87 13.21
C LEU A 60 12.41 19.80 12.03
N GLU A 61 12.28 21.09 12.27
CA GLU A 61 12.07 22.13 11.26
C GLU A 61 13.16 22.15 10.19
N THR A 62 14.39 21.70 10.53
CA THR A 62 15.51 21.67 9.59
C THR A 62 15.45 20.50 8.63
N LEU A 63 14.52 19.57 8.81
CA LEU A 63 14.43 18.35 8.01
C LEU A 63 14.15 18.64 6.54
N LEU A 64 13.33 19.64 6.25
CA LEU A 64 12.94 19.99 4.87
C LEU A 64 14.08 20.64 4.06
N ASP A 65 15.11 21.15 4.74
CA ASP A 65 16.32 21.69 4.11
C ASP A 65 17.52 20.74 4.23
N HIS A 66 17.31 19.54 4.79
CA HIS A 66 18.39 18.60 5.06
C HIS A 66 18.91 17.95 3.76
N PRO A 67 20.25 17.81 3.57
CA PRO A 67 20.85 17.21 2.36
C PRO A 67 20.36 15.80 2.03
N LEU A 68 19.89 15.04 3.01
CA LEU A 68 19.30 13.71 2.80
C LEU A 68 18.05 13.74 1.90
N LEU A 69 17.32 14.86 1.83
CA LEU A 69 16.22 14.99 0.88
C LEU A 69 16.70 14.98 -0.58
N THR A 70 17.88 15.54 -0.84
CA THR A 70 18.49 15.45 -2.19
C THR A 70 18.79 13.99 -2.56
N VAL A 71 19.18 13.18 -1.58
CA VAL A 71 19.39 11.73 -1.79
C VAL A 71 18.06 11.05 -2.10
N MET A 72 16.98 11.36 -1.36
CA MET A 72 15.65 10.81 -1.62
C MET A 72 15.12 11.22 -3.00
N LYS A 73 15.28 12.50 -3.36
CA LYS A 73 14.94 12.99 -4.69
C LYS A 73 15.68 12.22 -5.78
N SER A 74 17.00 12.06 -5.67
CA SER A 74 17.83 11.33 -6.65
C SER A 74 17.40 9.87 -6.74
N LYS A 75 17.10 9.24 -5.60
CA LYS A 75 16.57 7.87 -5.54
C LYS A 75 15.25 7.78 -6.32
N ARG A 76 14.29 8.65 -6.04
CA ARG A 76 13.00 8.70 -6.72
C ARG A 76 13.16 8.91 -8.23
N ASP A 77 13.96 9.89 -8.62
CA ASP A 77 14.15 10.24 -10.04
C ASP A 77 14.77 9.09 -10.87
N ILE A 78 15.49 8.16 -10.21
CA ILE A 78 16.10 6.99 -10.84
C ILE A 78 15.20 5.75 -10.70
N GLU A 79 14.73 5.45 -9.50
CA GLU A 79 14.05 4.19 -9.19
C GLU A 79 12.61 4.14 -9.70
N ASP A 80 11.84 5.25 -9.60
CA ASP A 80 10.42 5.23 -9.96
C ASP A 80 10.17 4.95 -11.46
N PRO A 81 10.93 5.53 -12.42
CA PRO A 81 10.79 5.16 -13.83
C PRO A 81 11.14 3.70 -14.11
N ILE A 82 12.18 3.17 -13.47
CA ILE A 82 12.58 1.76 -13.60
C ILE A 82 11.50 0.85 -13.02
N GLY A 83 11.00 1.20 -11.83
CA GLY A 83 9.95 0.45 -11.15
C GLY A 83 8.62 0.46 -11.91
N LEU A 84 8.26 1.59 -12.52
CA LEU A 84 7.06 1.69 -13.35
C LEU A 84 7.15 0.80 -14.61
N ASP A 85 8.29 0.82 -15.30
CA ASP A 85 8.51 -0.04 -16.47
C ASP A 85 8.52 -1.52 -16.08
N TRP A 86 9.14 -1.87 -14.97
CA TRP A 86 9.08 -3.22 -14.41
C TRP A 86 7.66 -3.65 -14.09
N ALA A 87 6.91 -2.81 -13.36
CA ALA A 87 5.55 -3.07 -12.94
C ALA A 87 4.59 -3.30 -14.12
N LYS A 88 4.72 -2.50 -15.20
CA LYS A 88 3.94 -2.70 -16.44
C LYS A 88 4.15 -4.07 -17.08
N ARG A 89 5.36 -4.60 -17.02
CA ARG A 89 5.70 -5.92 -17.59
C ARG A 89 5.33 -7.09 -16.69
N HIS A 90 5.11 -6.86 -15.40
CA HIS A 90 4.84 -7.88 -14.39
C HIS A 90 3.48 -7.65 -13.70
N LEU A 91 2.56 -7.01 -14.43
CA LEU A 91 1.16 -6.89 -14.01
C LEU A 91 0.45 -8.20 -14.33
N GLU A 92 -0.28 -8.75 -13.37
CA GLU A 92 -1.05 -9.97 -13.53
C GLU A 92 -2.47 -9.77 -12.99
N GLU A 93 -3.49 -10.05 -13.79
CA GLU A 93 -4.88 -10.03 -13.33
C GLU A 93 -5.17 -11.29 -12.50
N LEU A 94 -5.61 -11.11 -11.26
CA LEU A 94 -5.97 -12.21 -10.34
C LEU A 94 -7.46 -12.54 -10.39
N ALA A 95 -8.28 -11.53 -10.61
CA ALA A 95 -9.73 -11.63 -10.76
C ALA A 95 -10.21 -10.43 -11.59
N PRO A 96 -11.44 -10.44 -12.15
CA PRO A 96 -11.94 -9.33 -12.97
C PRO A 96 -11.79 -7.98 -12.25
N GLY A 97 -11.01 -7.08 -12.84
CA GLY A 97 -10.72 -5.74 -12.29
C GLY A 97 -9.83 -5.72 -11.04
N ILE A 98 -9.14 -6.82 -10.73
CA ILE A 98 -8.18 -6.89 -9.63
C ILE A 98 -6.85 -7.45 -10.13
N SER A 99 -5.80 -6.64 -10.07
CA SER A 99 -4.48 -7.04 -10.57
C SER A 99 -3.42 -6.94 -9.48
N VAL A 100 -2.49 -7.89 -9.50
CA VAL A 100 -1.27 -7.81 -8.68
C VAL A 100 -0.15 -7.17 -9.49
N VAL A 101 0.62 -6.36 -8.79
CA VAL A 101 1.77 -5.63 -9.33
C VAL A 101 3.01 -6.04 -8.56
N ASP A 102 4.05 -6.47 -9.28
CA ASP A 102 5.38 -6.64 -8.69
C ASP A 102 6.06 -5.26 -8.62
N LEU A 103 6.40 -4.85 -7.40
CA LEU A 103 7.03 -3.57 -7.08
C LEU A 103 8.37 -3.82 -6.37
N SER A 104 9.33 -4.27 -7.16
CA SER A 104 10.67 -4.60 -6.65
C SER A 104 11.54 -3.36 -6.39
N ILE A 105 11.25 -2.23 -7.05
CA ILE A 105 12.02 -0.98 -6.95
C ILE A 105 11.09 0.23 -7.10
N GLY A 106 11.45 1.35 -6.51
CA GLY A 106 10.72 2.61 -6.55
C GLY A 106 9.64 2.76 -5.48
N ASN A 107 8.94 3.89 -5.50
CA ASN A 107 7.89 4.17 -4.54
C ASN A 107 6.57 3.50 -4.93
N ASN A 108 6.16 2.48 -4.18
CA ASN A 108 4.94 1.71 -4.44
C ASN A 108 3.69 2.59 -4.63
N ASN A 109 3.54 3.63 -3.81
CA ASN A 109 2.35 4.49 -3.88
C ASN A 109 2.34 5.29 -5.19
N VAL A 110 3.49 5.87 -5.56
CA VAL A 110 3.63 6.66 -6.79
C VAL A 110 3.40 5.78 -8.00
N ILE A 111 4.06 4.61 -8.07
CA ILE A 111 3.97 3.70 -9.22
C ILE A 111 2.55 3.16 -9.39
N MET A 112 1.89 2.69 -8.31
CA MET A 112 0.52 2.19 -8.40
C MET A 112 -0.46 3.27 -8.83
N ASN A 113 -0.31 4.51 -8.33
CA ASN A 113 -1.17 5.61 -8.77
C ASN A 113 -0.90 6.03 -10.21
N GLN A 114 0.34 5.94 -10.70
CA GLN A 114 0.65 6.16 -12.11
C GLN A 114 0.04 5.08 -13.02
N LEU A 115 0.13 3.81 -12.64
CA LEU A 115 -0.52 2.71 -13.36
C LEU A 115 -2.04 2.90 -13.45
N LEU A 116 -2.68 3.33 -12.37
CA LEU A 116 -4.12 3.60 -12.34
C LEU A 116 -4.56 4.80 -13.20
N LYS A 117 -3.62 5.56 -13.79
CA LYS A 117 -3.94 6.60 -14.79
C LYS A 117 -4.03 6.02 -16.21
N GLU A 118 -3.50 4.82 -16.44
CA GLU A 118 -3.66 4.12 -17.72
C GLU A 118 -5.13 3.74 -17.91
N PRO A 119 -5.72 3.97 -19.11
CA PRO A 119 -7.14 3.72 -19.35
C PRO A 119 -7.58 2.29 -18.99
N GLU A 120 -6.75 1.29 -19.32
CA GLU A 120 -7.02 -0.13 -19.09
C GLU A 120 -7.06 -0.50 -17.61
N LEU A 121 -6.41 0.27 -16.76
CA LEU A 121 -6.28 0.01 -15.32
C LEU A 121 -7.09 0.97 -14.45
N SER A 122 -7.73 1.97 -15.04
CA SER A 122 -8.43 3.04 -14.32
C SER A 122 -9.51 2.54 -13.35
N ASP A 123 -10.17 1.44 -13.68
CA ASP A 123 -11.21 0.80 -12.88
C ASP A 123 -10.71 -0.41 -12.07
N HIS A 124 -9.41 -0.71 -12.12
CA HIS A 124 -8.84 -1.81 -11.38
C HIS A 124 -8.58 -1.45 -9.89
N VAL A 125 -8.51 -2.49 -9.07
CA VAL A 125 -7.82 -2.48 -7.78
C VAL A 125 -6.45 -3.10 -7.99
N LEU A 126 -5.40 -2.31 -7.79
CA LEU A 126 -4.03 -2.80 -7.83
C LEU A 126 -3.61 -3.29 -6.45
N ILE A 127 -2.96 -4.43 -6.41
CA ILE A 127 -2.47 -5.10 -5.20
C ILE A 127 -0.96 -5.25 -5.30
N SER A 128 -0.23 -4.85 -4.27
CA SER A 128 1.18 -5.20 -4.10
C SER A 128 1.39 -5.99 -2.82
N VAL A 129 2.25 -7.01 -2.89
CA VAL A 129 2.66 -7.83 -1.74
C VAL A 129 4.09 -7.50 -1.39
N SER A 130 4.35 -7.14 -0.15
CA SER A 130 5.68 -6.79 0.31
C SER A 130 5.99 -7.39 1.68
N ARG A 131 7.29 -7.66 1.91
CA ARG A 131 7.75 -8.10 3.23
C ARG A 131 7.81 -6.90 4.17
N ARG A 132 7.12 -6.98 5.30
CA ARG A 132 7.09 -5.93 6.34
C ARG A 132 8.09 -6.16 7.46
N ALA A 133 8.27 -7.45 7.82
CA ALA A 133 9.21 -7.90 8.85
C ALA A 133 9.64 -9.34 8.55
N PRO A 134 10.62 -9.90 9.27
CA PRO A 134 10.89 -11.33 9.20
C PRO A 134 9.59 -12.13 9.38
N TYR A 135 9.26 -12.96 8.37
CA TYR A 135 8.06 -13.83 8.36
C TYR A 135 6.71 -13.08 8.40
N GLN A 136 6.68 -11.79 8.05
CA GLN A 136 5.45 -11.02 7.95
C GLN A 136 5.36 -10.34 6.60
N PHE A 137 4.28 -10.63 5.87
CA PHE A 137 3.97 -10.03 4.59
C PHE A 137 2.75 -9.13 4.73
N GLY A 138 2.81 -7.99 4.06
CA GLY A 138 1.71 -7.03 3.98
C GLY A 138 1.25 -6.87 2.55
N VAL A 139 0.00 -6.49 2.42
CA VAL A 139 -0.66 -6.17 1.16
C VAL A 139 -0.98 -4.69 1.16
N SER A 140 -0.63 -3.99 0.10
CA SER A 140 -1.08 -2.62 -0.15
C SER A 140 -2.01 -2.63 -1.35
N LEU A 141 -3.15 -1.94 -1.22
CA LEU A 141 -4.17 -1.86 -2.26
C LEU A 141 -4.37 -0.40 -2.66
N ARG A 142 -4.50 -0.15 -3.96
CA ARG A 142 -4.84 1.16 -4.51
C ARG A 142 -5.92 1.02 -5.56
N SER A 143 -6.83 1.99 -5.61
CA SER A 143 -7.85 2.10 -6.66
C SER A 143 -8.22 3.56 -6.89
N ARG A 144 -8.86 3.87 -8.00
CA ARG A 144 -9.48 5.18 -8.26
C ARG A 144 -11.00 5.13 -8.16
N ASN A 145 -11.58 3.94 -8.20
CA ASN A 145 -13.02 3.69 -8.17
C ASN A 145 -13.58 3.42 -6.76
N GLY A 146 -12.79 3.59 -5.70
CA GLY A 146 -13.23 3.41 -4.31
C GLY A 146 -13.24 1.97 -3.79
N LYS A 147 -12.84 0.98 -4.59
CA LYS A 147 -12.97 -0.45 -4.25
C LYS A 147 -11.80 -1.03 -3.43
N ALA A 148 -10.72 -0.29 -3.21
CA ALA A 148 -9.55 -0.83 -2.49
C ALA A 148 -9.91 -1.34 -1.08
N ARG A 149 -10.74 -0.61 -0.34
CA ARG A 149 -11.19 -1.02 1.00
C ARG A 149 -12.05 -2.29 0.97
N GLU A 150 -12.94 -2.42 -0.02
CA GLU A 150 -13.79 -3.60 -0.17
C GLU A 150 -12.93 -4.85 -0.39
N VAL A 151 -11.98 -4.78 -1.31
CA VAL A 151 -11.04 -5.89 -1.58
C VAL A 151 -10.16 -6.18 -0.36
N ALA A 152 -9.66 -5.15 0.33
CA ALA A 152 -8.88 -5.33 1.55
C ALA A 152 -9.68 -6.05 2.66
N SER A 153 -10.99 -5.77 2.78
CA SER A 153 -11.85 -6.43 3.75
C SER A 153 -11.96 -7.94 3.54
N LYS A 154 -11.92 -8.41 2.28
CA LYS A 154 -11.87 -9.85 1.95
C LYS A 154 -10.58 -10.50 2.44
N LEU A 155 -9.50 -9.72 2.59
CA LEU A 155 -8.21 -10.11 3.14
C LEU A 155 -8.09 -9.83 4.66
N GLN A 156 -9.20 -9.57 5.35
CA GLN A 156 -9.25 -9.17 6.76
C GLN A 156 -8.45 -7.90 7.05
N GLY A 157 -8.36 -7.02 6.07
CA GLY A 157 -7.70 -5.73 6.13
C GLY A 157 -8.67 -4.57 6.20
N GLY A 158 -8.16 -3.36 5.94
CA GLY A 158 -8.97 -2.14 5.95
C GLY A 158 -8.19 -0.93 5.42
N GLY A 159 -8.78 0.26 5.58
CA GLY A 159 -8.22 1.51 5.12
C GLY A 159 -9.26 2.43 4.49
N HIS A 160 -8.81 3.31 3.62
CA HIS A 160 -9.66 4.23 2.86
C HIS A 160 -10.18 3.59 1.57
N ALA A 161 -11.20 4.19 0.97
CA ALA A 161 -11.83 3.71 -0.27
C ALA A 161 -10.80 3.46 -1.40
N ASN A 162 -9.85 4.38 -1.57
CA ASN A 162 -8.83 4.32 -2.63
C ASN A 162 -7.46 3.80 -2.17
N ALA A 163 -7.23 3.65 -0.86
CA ALA A 163 -5.96 3.23 -0.29
C ALA A 163 -6.18 2.35 0.94
N ALA A 164 -5.92 1.08 0.83
CA ALA A 164 -6.16 0.10 1.88
C ALA A 164 -4.99 -0.88 2.00
N GLY A 165 -5.01 -1.71 3.02
CA GLY A 165 -3.99 -2.71 3.25
C GLY A 165 -4.48 -3.88 4.11
N ALA A 166 -3.72 -4.95 4.08
CA ALA A 166 -3.93 -6.13 4.90
C ALA A 166 -2.59 -6.73 5.35
N THR A 167 -2.63 -7.53 6.38
CA THR A 167 -1.48 -8.36 6.78
C THR A 167 -1.81 -9.81 6.46
N LEU A 168 -0.92 -10.47 5.73
CA LEU A 168 -1.11 -11.87 5.37
C LEU A 168 -0.82 -12.81 6.56
N PRO A 169 -1.44 -13.99 6.58
CA PRO A 169 -1.22 -14.98 7.62
C PRO A 169 0.25 -15.38 7.73
N LYS A 170 0.68 -15.81 8.92
CA LYS A 170 2.05 -16.29 9.18
C LYS A 170 2.46 -17.53 8.36
N SER A 171 1.50 -18.24 7.78
CA SER A 171 1.73 -19.34 6.83
C SER A 171 2.34 -18.87 5.50
N VAL A 172 2.12 -17.62 5.11
CA VAL A 172 2.73 -17.01 3.94
C VAL A 172 4.21 -16.73 4.22
N LYS A 173 5.09 -17.33 3.40
CA LYS A 173 6.54 -17.27 3.59
C LYS A 173 7.29 -16.51 2.48
N SER A 174 6.61 -16.18 1.38
CA SER A 174 7.18 -15.46 0.24
C SER A 174 6.13 -14.58 -0.44
N VAL A 175 6.56 -13.66 -1.30
CA VAL A 175 5.65 -12.87 -2.15
C VAL A 175 4.80 -13.80 -3.02
N THR A 176 5.42 -14.81 -3.65
CA THR A 176 4.72 -15.80 -4.51
C THR A 176 3.60 -16.53 -3.76
N THR A 177 3.89 -17.04 -2.54
CA THR A 177 2.86 -17.71 -1.73
C THR A 177 1.80 -16.73 -1.25
N GLY A 178 2.13 -15.45 -1.10
CA GLY A 178 1.19 -14.39 -0.78
C GLY A 178 0.24 -14.09 -1.93
N VAL A 179 0.75 -14.00 -3.15
CA VAL A 179 -0.06 -13.79 -4.36
C VAL A 179 -1.02 -14.97 -4.55
N GLU A 180 -0.52 -16.20 -4.40
CA GLU A 180 -1.36 -17.40 -4.52
C GLU A 180 -2.48 -17.45 -3.46
N TYR A 181 -2.17 -17.11 -2.22
CA TYR A 181 -3.15 -17.01 -1.15
C TYR A 181 -4.25 -15.97 -1.49
N ILE A 182 -3.85 -14.81 -2.00
CA ILE A 182 -4.79 -13.76 -2.42
C ILE A 182 -5.65 -14.26 -3.58
N ARG A 183 -5.07 -14.93 -4.57
CA ARG A 183 -5.78 -15.50 -5.72
C ARG A 183 -6.89 -16.45 -5.26
N GLN A 184 -6.58 -17.36 -4.34
CA GLN A 184 -7.55 -18.33 -3.79
C GLN A 184 -8.70 -17.65 -3.06
N LEU A 185 -8.42 -16.59 -2.29
CA LEU A 185 -9.46 -15.83 -1.58
C LEU A 185 -10.34 -14.98 -2.49
N LEU A 186 -9.80 -14.50 -3.61
CA LEU A 186 -10.53 -13.67 -4.57
C LEU A 186 -11.18 -14.48 -5.69
N ALA A 187 -10.83 -15.77 -5.83
CA ALA A 187 -11.48 -16.66 -6.79
C ALA A 187 -12.99 -16.72 -6.48
N PRO A 188 -13.86 -16.71 -7.50
CA PRO A 188 -15.27 -16.92 -7.30
C PRO A 188 -15.46 -18.28 -6.61
N GLN A 189 -16.03 -18.26 -5.40
CA GLN A 189 -16.43 -19.51 -4.74
C GLN A 189 -17.54 -20.12 -5.59
N ASN A 190 -17.26 -21.25 -6.22
CA ASN A 190 -18.29 -22.10 -6.78
C ASN A 190 -19.09 -22.67 -5.60
N ILE A 191 -20.17 -22.01 -5.23
CA ILE A 191 -21.10 -22.44 -4.17
C ILE A 191 -21.71 -23.81 -4.52
N ALA A 192 -21.70 -24.20 -5.81
CA ALA A 192 -22.22 -25.47 -6.29
C ALA A 192 -21.48 -26.72 -5.73
N ASP A 193 -20.15 -26.63 -5.51
CA ASP A 193 -19.36 -27.81 -5.07
C ASP A 193 -19.48 -28.07 -3.55
N SER A 194 -19.92 -27.09 -2.75
CA SER A 194 -20.05 -27.27 -1.29
C SER A 194 -21.40 -27.89 -0.88
N GLU A 195 -22.46 -27.71 -1.66
CA GLU A 195 -23.77 -28.32 -1.39
C GLU A 195 -23.85 -29.78 -1.84
N GLU A 196 -23.26 -30.15 -2.98
CA GLU A 196 -23.25 -31.56 -3.42
C GLU A 196 -22.38 -32.45 -2.52
N ASN A 197 -21.23 -32.00 -2.06
CA ASN A 197 -20.38 -32.78 -1.15
C ASN A 197 -20.96 -32.88 0.28
N GLY A 198 -21.71 -31.91 0.73
CA GLY A 198 -22.39 -31.94 2.03
C GLY A 198 -23.57 -32.89 2.07
N LEU A 199 -24.40 -32.87 1.02
CA LEU A 199 -25.61 -33.71 0.93
C LEU A 199 -25.28 -35.16 0.58
N SER A 200 -24.31 -35.44 -0.29
CA SER A 200 -23.89 -36.79 -0.60
C SER A 200 -23.19 -37.49 0.56
N GLY A 201 -22.43 -36.76 1.38
CA GLY A 201 -21.82 -37.28 2.60
C GLY A 201 -22.85 -37.65 3.68
N LEU A 202 -23.92 -36.86 3.81
CA LEU A 202 -25.02 -37.12 4.74
C LEU A 202 -25.89 -38.29 4.27
N ALA A 203 -26.19 -38.39 2.98
CA ALA A 203 -26.93 -39.51 2.42
C ALA A 203 -26.19 -40.85 2.60
N SER A 204 -24.88 -40.87 2.35
CA SER A 204 -24.04 -42.05 2.56
C SER A 204 -23.89 -42.45 4.03
N ALA A 205 -23.99 -41.50 4.98
CA ALA A 205 -23.96 -41.82 6.40
C ALA A 205 -25.30 -42.37 6.93
N LEU A 206 -26.43 -42.04 6.30
CA LEU A 206 -27.76 -42.52 6.64
C LEU A 206 -28.03 -43.92 6.07
N ASP A 207 -27.44 -44.28 4.93
CA ASP A 207 -27.60 -45.63 4.34
C ASP A 207 -26.79 -46.73 5.07
N ASN A 208 -25.92 -46.35 6.01
CA ASN A 208 -25.11 -47.27 6.82
C ASN A 208 -25.60 -47.40 8.28
N LEU A 209 -26.82 -46.93 8.62
CA LEU A 209 -27.51 -47.15 9.87
C LEU A 209 -28.68 -48.12 9.74
#